data_7bdea986b53e9697a79ac6f215d91ed7
#
_entry.id   7bdea986b53e9697a79ac6f215d91ed7
#
_cell.length_a   1.000
_cell.length_b   1.000
_cell.length_c   1.000
_cell.angle_alpha   90.00
_cell.angle_beta   90.00
_cell.angle_gamma   90.00
#
_symmetry.space_group_name_H-M   'P 1'
#
loop_
_entity.id
_entity.type
_entity.pdbx_description
1 polymer ?
#
loop_
_entity_poly.entity_id
_entity_poly.type
_entity_poly.pdbx_seq_one_letter_code
_entity_poly.pdbx_strand_id
1 'polypeptide(L)'
;MTGAIGSLGYALRMWLTNLGYAARMLVRVLGLSFGLLRRPRLITDQIHFIGNYSLVIIAVSGLFVGFVLGLQGYYTLNKYGSEQALGLLVALSLTRELGPVVTALLFAGRAGTSLTAEIGLMKAGEQLAAMEMMAVNPLQRVIGPRFWAGVISMPILAAIFSAVGIIGGYIVGVRMIGVDEGAFWSQMQGGVDVVKDVMNGVLKSVVFGFAVTFIALFQGYESQPTPEGVSRATTRTVVIASLTVLGLDFLLTALMFN
;
A
#
# COMPACT_ATOMS: atom_id res chain seq x y z
N MET A 1 5.16 -7.18 -42.46
CA MET A 1 5.51 -8.00 -41.26
C MET A 1 6.73 -7.47 -40.51
N THR A 2 7.70 -6.84 -41.16
CA THR A 2 8.90 -6.25 -40.54
C THR A 2 8.64 -5.10 -39.57
N GLY A 3 7.56 -4.33 -39.74
CA GLY A 3 7.20 -3.22 -38.84
C GLY A 3 6.69 -3.65 -37.46
N ALA A 4 5.95 -4.77 -37.37
CA ALA A 4 5.41 -5.26 -36.09
C ALA A 4 6.49 -5.85 -35.18
N ILE A 5 7.47 -6.54 -35.75
CA ILE A 5 8.62 -7.09 -35.00
C ILE A 5 9.53 -5.94 -34.52
N GLY A 6 9.73 -4.93 -35.35
CA GLY A 6 10.49 -3.74 -34.98
C GLY A 6 9.83 -2.92 -33.85
N SER A 7 8.49 -2.74 -33.87
CA SER A 7 7.75 -2.06 -32.82
C SER A 7 7.74 -2.83 -31.50
N LEU A 8 7.63 -4.15 -31.54
CA LEU A 8 7.77 -5.03 -30.36
C LEU A 8 9.19 -4.95 -29.77
N GLY A 9 10.22 -4.99 -30.58
CA GLY A 9 11.61 -4.86 -30.12
C GLY A 9 11.90 -3.49 -29.49
N TYR A 10 11.34 -2.42 -30.07
CA TYR A 10 11.44 -1.08 -29.51
C TYR A 10 10.72 -0.96 -28.16
N ALA A 11 9.49 -1.48 -28.06
CA ALA A 11 8.73 -1.49 -26.82
C ALA A 11 9.43 -2.27 -25.69
N LEU A 12 10.00 -3.44 -26.02
CA LEU A 12 10.77 -4.25 -25.07
C LEU A 12 12.04 -3.52 -24.59
N ARG A 13 12.77 -2.91 -25.51
CA ARG A 13 13.96 -2.10 -25.20
C ARG A 13 13.62 -0.93 -24.27
N MET A 14 12.54 -0.19 -24.57
CA MET A 14 12.08 0.93 -23.73
C MET A 14 11.67 0.46 -22.34
N TRP A 15 11.00 -0.68 -22.24
CA TRP A 15 10.60 -1.28 -20.97
C TRP A 15 11.83 -1.68 -20.14
N LEU A 16 12.80 -2.37 -20.73
CA LEU A 16 14.05 -2.74 -20.06
C LEU A 16 14.86 -1.51 -19.62
N THR A 17 14.89 -0.46 -20.43
CA THR A 17 15.58 0.79 -20.10
C THR A 17 14.93 1.45 -18.89
N ASN A 18 13.59 1.53 -18.85
CA ASN A 18 12.86 2.09 -17.71
C ASN A 18 13.05 1.27 -16.42
N LEU A 19 13.10 -0.07 -16.51
CA LEU A 19 13.45 -0.92 -15.38
C LEU A 19 14.87 -0.63 -14.88
N GLY A 20 15.83 -0.43 -15.78
CA GLY A 20 17.21 -0.07 -15.41
C GLY A 20 17.30 1.30 -14.72
N TYR A 21 16.49 2.29 -15.13
CA TYR A 21 16.40 3.58 -14.45
C TYR A 21 15.76 3.42 -13.07
N ALA A 22 14.67 2.66 -12.94
CA ALA A 22 14.03 2.37 -11.68
C ALA A 22 14.98 1.67 -10.70
N ALA A 23 15.67 0.63 -11.13
CA ALA A 23 16.65 -0.09 -10.31
C ALA A 23 17.77 0.84 -9.80
N ARG A 24 18.34 1.68 -10.68
CA ARG A 24 19.36 2.66 -10.28
C ARG A 24 18.85 3.68 -9.29
N MET A 25 17.62 4.17 -9.48
CA MET A 25 17.01 5.11 -8.54
C MET A 25 16.80 4.44 -7.17
N LEU A 26 16.31 3.19 -7.15
CA LEU A 26 16.10 2.42 -5.93
C LEU A 26 17.40 2.25 -5.15
N VAL A 27 18.47 1.79 -5.82
CA VAL A 27 19.81 1.60 -5.19
C VAL A 27 20.32 2.92 -4.60
N ARG A 28 20.16 4.03 -5.32
CA ARG A 28 20.55 5.37 -4.82
C ARG A 28 19.73 5.81 -3.62
N VAL A 29 18.41 5.62 -3.64
CA VAL A 29 17.51 5.96 -2.52
C VAL A 29 17.89 5.14 -1.29
N LEU A 30 18.10 3.83 -1.44
CA LEU A 30 18.50 2.95 -0.34
C LEU A 30 19.91 3.31 0.18
N GLY A 31 20.87 3.57 -0.69
CA GLY A 31 22.23 3.94 -0.31
C GLY A 31 22.30 5.27 0.44
N LEU A 32 21.47 6.25 0.04
CA LEU A 32 21.40 7.57 0.68
C LEU A 32 20.59 7.55 2.00
N SER A 33 19.87 6.46 2.27
CA SER A 33 19.02 6.31 3.47
C SER A 33 19.81 6.34 4.77
N PHE A 34 21.06 5.90 4.77
CA PHE A 34 21.94 6.02 5.96
C PHE A 34 22.11 7.48 6.43
N GLY A 35 22.13 8.44 5.52
CA GLY A 35 22.17 9.88 5.85
C GLY A 35 20.87 10.40 6.48
N LEU A 36 19.74 9.76 6.20
CA LEU A 36 18.43 10.14 6.73
C LEU A 36 18.27 9.80 8.22
N LEU A 37 18.91 8.74 8.70
CA LEU A 37 18.90 8.34 10.12
C LEU A 37 19.40 9.48 11.04
N ARG A 38 20.22 10.38 10.52
CA ARG A 38 20.69 11.58 11.26
C ARG A 38 19.65 12.71 11.30
N ARG A 39 18.54 12.61 10.56
CA ARG A 39 17.51 13.65 10.46
C ARG A 39 16.09 13.06 10.54
N PRO A 40 15.71 12.44 11.66
CA PRO A 40 14.43 11.74 11.80
C PRO A 40 13.20 12.67 11.62
N ARG A 41 13.36 13.95 11.94
CA ARG A 41 12.28 14.95 11.81
C ARG A 41 11.73 15.05 10.39
N LEU A 42 12.57 14.87 9.36
CA LEU A 42 12.11 14.88 7.96
C LEU A 42 11.18 13.69 7.64
N ILE A 43 11.43 12.55 8.27
CA ILE A 43 10.59 11.35 8.09
C ILE A 43 9.28 11.52 8.87
N THR A 44 9.33 12.02 10.11
CA THR A 44 8.12 12.19 10.94
C THR A 44 7.14 13.18 10.33
N ASP A 45 7.62 14.31 9.77
CA ASP A 45 6.77 15.29 9.10
C ASP A 45 6.08 14.66 7.88
N GLN A 46 6.77 13.79 7.13
CA GLN A 46 6.20 13.08 5.99
C GLN A 46 5.24 11.95 6.41
N ILE A 47 5.52 11.23 7.51
CA ILE A 47 4.59 10.23 8.08
C ILE A 47 3.27 10.91 8.46
N HIS A 48 3.34 12.07 9.11
CA HIS A 48 2.14 12.83 9.45
C HIS A 48 1.35 13.23 8.19
N PHE A 49 2.01 13.72 7.17
CA PHE A 49 1.36 14.11 5.92
C PHE A 49 0.74 12.91 5.17
N ILE A 50 1.50 11.83 4.97
CA ILE A 50 1.08 10.66 4.23
C ILE A 50 0.05 9.83 5.04
N GLY A 51 0.35 9.59 6.32
CA GLY A 51 -0.45 8.73 7.20
C GLY A 51 -1.77 9.37 7.62
N ASN A 52 -1.71 10.57 8.21
CA ASN A 52 -2.89 11.21 8.79
C ASN A 52 -3.98 11.50 7.74
N TYR A 53 -3.59 12.02 6.58
CA TYR A 53 -4.57 12.28 5.52
C TYR A 53 -5.13 10.99 4.85
N SER A 54 -4.48 9.84 5.00
CA SER A 54 -5.00 8.55 4.53
C SER A 54 -5.87 7.85 5.58
N LEU A 55 -5.75 8.22 6.85
CA LEU A 55 -6.37 7.51 7.96
C LEU A 55 -7.89 7.44 7.85
N VAL A 56 -8.55 8.57 7.54
CA VAL A 56 -10.01 8.62 7.47
C VAL A 56 -10.56 7.69 6.40
N ILE A 57 -10.02 7.74 5.17
CA ILE A 57 -10.50 6.90 4.08
C ILE A 57 -10.25 5.41 4.38
N ILE A 58 -9.11 5.08 5.00
CA ILE A 58 -8.75 3.72 5.35
C ILE A 58 -9.63 3.18 6.48
N ALA A 59 -9.88 3.98 7.54
CA ALA A 59 -10.73 3.58 8.64
C ALA A 59 -12.19 3.37 8.20
N VAL A 60 -12.75 4.31 7.44
CA VAL A 60 -14.13 4.21 6.92
C VAL A 60 -14.27 3.02 5.98
N SER A 61 -13.31 2.83 5.08
CA SER A 61 -13.31 1.66 4.17
C SER A 61 -13.18 0.36 4.93
N GLY A 62 -12.32 0.29 5.95
CA GLY A 62 -12.18 -0.88 6.83
C GLY A 62 -13.49 -1.24 7.51
N LEU A 63 -14.21 -0.24 8.03
CA LEU A 63 -15.51 -0.44 8.67
C LEU A 63 -16.52 -1.07 7.70
N PHE A 64 -16.67 -0.52 6.49
CA PHE A 64 -17.60 -1.05 5.48
C PHE A 64 -17.20 -2.45 4.99
N VAL A 65 -15.93 -2.71 4.78
CA VAL A 65 -15.44 -4.05 4.43
C VAL A 65 -15.75 -5.03 5.57
N GLY A 66 -15.57 -4.62 6.82
CA GLY A 66 -15.96 -5.39 7.99
C GLY A 66 -17.46 -5.70 8.02
N PHE A 67 -18.31 -4.72 7.70
CA PHE A 67 -19.77 -4.93 7.59
C PHE A 67 -20.12 -6.00 6.56
N VAL A 68 -19.53 -5.91 5.37
CA VAL A 68 -19.76 -6.88 4.29
C VAL A 68 -19.26 -8.26 4.68
N LEU A 69 -18.08 -8.38 5.28
CA LEU A 69 -17.53 -9.65 5.75
C LEU A 69 -18.39 -10.26 6.87
N GLY A 70 -18.87 -9.45 7.81
CA GLY A 70 -19.78 -9.90 8.85
C GLY A 70 -21.07 -10.47 8.28
N LEU A 71 -21.69 -9.73 7.35
CA LEU A 71 -22.93 -10.14 6.71
C LEU A 71 -22.74 -11.40 5.85
N GLN A 72 -21.81 -11.37 4.92
CA GLN A 72 -21.59 -12.45 3.96
C GLN A 72 -20.98 -13.69 4.64
N GLY A 73 -20.09 -13.47 5.61
CA GLY A 73 -19.51 -14.53 6.42
C GLY A 73 -20.59 -15.28 7.19
N TYR A 74 -21.52 -14.57 7.84
CA TYR A 74 -22.65 -15.19 8.52
C TYR A 74 -23.50 -16.03 7.59
N TYR A 75 -23.97 -15.49 6.47
CA TYR A 75 -24.79 -16.26 5.53
C TYR A 75 -24.08 -17.48 4.97
N THR A 76 -22.78 -17.43 4.80
CA THR A 76 -22.00 -18.58 4.34
C THR A 76 -21.86 -19.64 5.43
N LEU A 77 -21.48 -19.24 6.64
CA LEU A 77 -21.28 -20.16 7.77
C LEU A 77 -22.57 -20.79 8.27
N ASN A 78 -23.67 -20.05 8.26
CA ASN A 78 -24.99 -20.53 8.67
C ASN A 78 -25.47 -21.71 7.80
N LYS A 79 -25.11 -21.74 6.51
CA LYS A 79 -25.42 -22.90 5.63
C LYS A 79 -24.75 -24.19 6.09
N TYR A 80 -23.66 -24.10 6.85
CA TYR A 80 -22.90 -25.24 7.37
C TYR A 80 -23.10 -25.45 8.87
N GLY A 81 -23.99 -24.68 9.52
CA GLY A 81 -24.20 -24.74 10.98
C GLY A 81 -22.99 -24.30 11.81
N SER A 82 -22.11 -23.45 11.25
CA SER A 82 -20.85 -23.02 11.87
C SER A 82 -20.80 -21.53 12.10
N GLU A 83 -21.93 -20.88 12.36
CA GLU A 83 -22.07 -19.43 12.55
C GLU A 83 -21.21 -18.86 13.69
N GLN A 84 -20.91 -19.70 14.69
CA GLN A 84 -20.03 -19.32 15.82
C GLN A 84 -18.59 -19.00 15.37
N ALA A 85 -18.14 -19.54 14.22
CA ALA A 85 -16.81 -19.28 13.68
C ALA A 85 -16.69 -17.93 12.92
N LEU A 86 -17.75 -17.10 12.93
CA LEU A 86 -17.76 -15.81 12.23
C LEU A 86 -16.62 -14.89 12.63
N GLY A 87 -16.34 -14.78 13.94
CA GLY A 87 -15.26 -13.96 14.47
C GLY A 87 -13.89 -14.36 13.93
N LEU A 88 -13.63 -15.68 13.88
CA LEU A 88 -12.41 -16.23 13.33
C LEU A 88 -12.27 -15.93 11.83
N LEU A 89 -13.33 -16.15 11.06
CA LEU A 89 -13.34 -15.87 9.62
C LEU A 89 -13.05 -14.40 9.32
N VAL A 90 -13.73 -13.48 10.01
CA VAL A 90 -13.53 -12.03 9.84
C VAL A 90 -12.10 -11.63 10.19
N ALA A 91 -11.59 -12.10 11.34
CA ALA A 91 -10.24 -11.76 11.79
C ALA A 91 -9.17 -12.26 10.82
N LEU A 92 -9.20 -13.54 10.44
CA LEU A 92 -8.22 -14.12 9.53
C LEU A 92 -8.26 -13.48 8.13
N SER A 93 -9.46 -13.23 7.60
CA SER A 93 -9.60 -12.57 6.30
C SER A 93 -9.02 -11.17 6.28
N LEU A 94 -9.24 -10.40 7.36
CA LEU A 94 -8.74 -9.03 7.46
C LEU A 94 -7.23 -8.99 7.76
N THR A 95 -6.75 -9.80 8.69
CA THR A 95 -5.33 -9.70 9.10
C THR A 95 -4.37 -10.29 8.07
N ARG A 96 -4.73 -11.41 7.44
CA ARG A 96 -3.83 -12.11 6.50
C ARG A 96 -3.84 -11.53 5.10
N GLU A 97 -5.03 -11.12 4.59
CA GLU A 97 -5.23 -10.82 3.17
C GLU A 97 -5.81 -9.43 2.94
N LEU A 98 -7.08 -9.22 3.28
CA LEU A 98 -7.82 -8.02 2.89
C LEU A 98 -7.26 -6.74 3.52
N GLY A 99 -6.80 -6.80 4.77
CA GLY A 99 -6.21 -5.64 5.44
C GLY A 99 -5.02 -5.07 4.66
N PRO A 100 -3.96 -5.83 4.44
CA PRO A 100 -2.80 -5.38 3.67
C PRO A 100 -3.12 -4.96 2.24
N VAL A 101 -3.89 -5.78 1.50
CA VAL A 101 -4.18 -5.56 0.08
C VAL A 101 -5.06 -4.34 -0.15
N VAL A 102 -6.23 -4.28 0.53
CA VAL A 102 -7.18 -3.17 0.34
C VAL A 102 -6.56 -1.85 0.79
N THR A 103 -5.83 -1.88 1.92
CA THR A 103 -5.09 -0.69 2.36
C THR A 103 -4.07 -0.24 1.33
N ALA A 104 -3.33 -1.17 0.70
CA ALA A 104 -2.34 -0.84 -0.32
C ALA A 104 -2.98 -0.21 -1.58
N LEU A 105 -4.14 -0.72 -2.01
CA LEU A 105 -4.88 -0.16 -3.14
C LEU A 105 -5.39 1.25 -2.84
N LEU A 106 -5.97 1.47 -1.66
CA LEU A 106 -6.42 2.79 -1.21
C LEU A 106 -5.25 3.77 -1.03
N PHE A 107 -4.14 3.27 -0.49
CA PHE A 107 -2.91 4.05 -0.33
C PHE A 107 -2.32 4.45 -1.69
N ALA A 108 -2.30 3.54 -2.66
CA ALA A 108 -1.86 3.85 -4.03
C ALA A 108 -2.74 4.92 -4.68
N GLY A 109 -4.06 4.82 -4.51
CA GLY A 109 -5.03 5.77 -5.05
C GLY A 109 -4.94 7.17 -4.43
N ARG A 110 -4.67 7.26 -3.12
CA ARG A 110 -4.64 8.55 -2.42
C ARG A 110 -3.22 9.07 -2.19
N ALA A 111 -2.38 8.34 -1.45
CA ALA A 111 -1.04 8.78 -1.10
C ALA A 111 -0.08 8.66 -2.29
N GLY A 112 -0.20 7.58 -3.07
CA GLY A 112 0.60 7.37 -4.27
C GLY A 112 0.41 8.47 -5.30
N THR A 113 -0.83 8.84 -5.61
CA THR A 113 -1.14 9.95 -6.54
C THR A 113 -0.65 11.30 -6.01
N SER A 114 -0.83 11.56 -4.72
CA SER A 114 -0.35 12.79 -4.07
C SER A 114 1.17 12.92 -4.16
N LEU A 115 1.91 11.86 -3.83
CA LEU A 115 3.37 11.83 -3.93
C LEU A 115 3.86 12.02 -5.37
N THR A 116 3.22 11.35 -6.33
CA THR A 116 3.55 11.49 -7.76
C THR A 116 3.31 12.92 -8.24
N ALA A 117 2.17 13.50 -7.90
CA ALA A 117 1.82 14.88 -8.28
C ALA A 117 2.78 15.89 -7.66
N GLU A 118 3.09 15.74 -6.38
CA GLU A 118 3.99 16.65 -5.67
C GLU A 118 5.40 16.65 -6.26
N ILE A 119 5.99 15.47 -6.51
CA ILE A 119 7.29 15.35 -7.15
C ILE A 119 7.27 15.89 -8.59
N GLY A 120 6.23 15.54 -9.35
CA GLY A 120 6.04 16.01 -10.72
C GLY A 120 5.92 17.55 -10.80
N LEU A 121 5.19 18.16 -9.87
CA LEU A 121 5.06 19.62 -9.78
C LEU A 121 6.37 20.28 -9.35
N MET A 122 7.12 19.69 -8.41
CA MET A 122 8.47 20.18 -8.04
C MET A 122 9.41 20.13 -9.25
N LYS A 123 9.30 19.12 -10.10
CA LYS A 123 10.07 19.03 -11.35
C LYS A 123 9.61 20.08 -12.37
N ALA A 124 8.31 20.24 -12.58
CA ALA A 124 7.77 21.23 -13.51
C ALA A 124 8.08 22.68 -13.11
N GLY A 125 8.17 22.95 -11.80
CA GLY A 125 8.58 24.26 -11.27
C GLY A 125 10.10 24.43 -11.10
N GLU A 126 10.90 23.54 -11.72
CA GLU A 126 12.38 23.56 -11.69
C GLU A 126 13.00 23.52 -10.28
N GLN A 127 12.21 23.20 -9.24
CA GLN A 127 12.68 23.16 -7.85
C GLN A 127 13.74 22.07 -7.63
N LEU A 128 13.62 20.93 -8.31
CA LEU A 128 14.61 19.86 -8.22
C LEU A 128 15.94 20.27 -8.85
N ALA A 129 15.91 20.94 -10.00
CA ALA A 129 17.09 21.46 -10.68
C ALA A 129 17.76 22.59 -9.86
N ALA A 130 16.96 23.48 -9.26
CA ALA A 130 17.47 24.53 -8.38
C ALA A 130 18.20 23.93 -7.15
N MET A 131 17.70 22.84 -6.57
CA MET A 131 18.40 22.13 -5.48
C MET A 131 19.75 21.57 -5.93
N GLU A 132 19.81 20.97 -7.13
CA GLU A 132 21.07 20.45 -7.69
C GLU A 132 22.10 21.55 -7.92
N MET A 133 21.67 22.71 -8.42
CA MET A 133 22.55 23.87 -8.57
C MET A 133 23.11 24.42 -7.23
N MET A 134 22.35 24.24 -6.14
CA MET A 134 22.80 24.56 -4.78
C MET A 134 23.60 23.42 -4.12
N ALA A 135 24.03 22.41 -4.89
CA ALA A 135 24.72 21.19 -4.39
C ALA A 135 23.91 20.38 -3.36
N VAL A 136 22.57 20.51 -3.36
CA VAL A 136 21.68 19.72 -2.53
C VAL A 136 21.13 18.56 -3.36
N ASN A 137 21.37 17.32 -2.93
CA ASN A 137 20.87 16.14 -3.63
C ASN A 137 19.35 15.96 -3.42
N PRO A 138 18.50 16.07 -4.48
CA PRO A 138 17.06 15.95 -4.37
C PRO A 138 16.61 14.54 -3.91
N LEU A 139 17.35 13.48 -4.31
CA LEU A 139 17.05 12.12 -3.90
C LEU A 139 17.17 11.95 -2.38
N GLN A 140 18.17 12.58 -1.76
CA GLN A 140 18.38 12.51 -0.34
C GLN A 140 17.42 13.42 0.45
N ARG A 141 17.15 14.63 -0.07
CA ARG A 141 16.41 15.66 0.66
C ARG A 141 14.89 15.53 0.52
N VAL A 142 14.44 15.06 -0.65
CA VAL A 142 13.01 15.03 -1.02
C VAL A 142 12.49 13.60 -1.11
N ILE A 143 13.13 12.75 -1.92
CA ILE A 143 12.62 11.42 -2.24
C ILE A 143 12.81 10.44 -1.08
N GLY A 144 13.98 10.41 -0.47
CA GLY A 144 14.31 9.48 0.61
C GLY A 144 13.37 9.57 1.82
N PRO A 145 13.10 10.78 2.40
CA PRO A 145 12.16 10.91 3.51
C PRO A 145 10.75 10.45 3.17
N ARG A 146 10.26 10.78 1.96
CA ARG A 146 8.94 10.34 1.49
C ARG A 146 8.85 8.83 1.29
N PHE A 147 9.92 8.23 0.78
CA PHE A 147 10.01 6.79 0.61
C PHE A 147 9.84 6.05 1.96
N TRP A 148 10.65 6.38 2.95
CA TRP A 148 10.58 5.74 4.26
C TRP A 148 9.31 6.07 5.02
N ALA A 149 8.80 7.28 4.88
CA ALA A 149 7.50 7.63 5.45
C ALA A 149 6.37 6.76 4.91
N GLY A 150 6.33 6.50 3.60
CA GLY A 150 5.34 5.62 2.99
C GLY A 150 5.49 4.16 3.44
N VAL A 151 6.72 3.65 3.49
CA VAL A 151 7.01 2.27 3.96
C VAL A 151 6.60 2.08 5.42
N ILE A 152 6.81 3.07 6.28
CA ILE A 152 6.45 2.99 7.70
C ILE A 152 4.95 3.21 7.91
N SER A 153 4.33 4.12 7.18
CA SER A 153 2.89 4.42 7.32
C SER A 153 2.00 3.25 6.90
N MET A 154 2.42 2.49 5.91
CA MET A 154 1.59 1.43 5.30
C MET A 154 1.21 0.31 6.29
N PRO A 155 2.13 -0.30 7.08
CA PRO A 155 1.76 -1.31 8.08
C PRO A 155 0.84 -0.77 9.16
N ILE A 156 1.05 0.48 9.60
CA ILE A 156 0.22 1.13 10.61
C ILE A 156 -1.22 1.31 10.08
N LEU A 157 -1.36 1.78 8.84
CA LEU A 157 -2.65 1.96 8.21
C LEU A 157 -3.36 0.62 7.97
N ALA A 158 -2.63 -0.44 7.59
CA ALA A 158 -3.18 -1.79 7.43
C ALA A 158 -3.66 -2.37 8.77
N ALA A 159 -2.92 -2.15 9.86
CA ALA A 159 -3.36 -2.55 11.19
C ALA A 159 -4.64 -1.82 11.63
N ILE A 160 -4.74 -0.51 11.38
CA ILE A 160 -5.94 0.27 11.66
C ILE A 160 -7.12 -0.22 10.83
N PHE A 161 -6.91 -0.48 9.52
CA PHE A 161 -7.95 -1.05 8.65
C PHE A 161 -8.49 -2.36 9.20
N SER A 162 -7.60 -3.29 9.57
CA SER A 162 -7.99 -4.60 10.11
C SER A 162 -8.71 -4.49 11.45
N ALA A 163 -8.22 -3.65 12.36
CA ALA A 163 -8.86 -3.43 13.66
C ALA A 163 -10.27 -2.85 13.51
N VAL A 164 -10.41 -1.79 12.69
CA VAL A 164 -11.73 -1.17 12.45
C VAL A 164 -12.64 -2.13 11.68
N GLY A 165 -12.10 -2.92 10.76
CA GLY A 165 -12.86 -3.94 10.03
C GLY A 165 -13.39 -5.06 10.94
N ILE A 166 -12.60 -5.52 11.92
CA ILE A 166 -13.06 -6.50 12.94
C ILE A 166 -14.21 -5.91 13.77
N ILE A 167 -14.11 -4.65 14.17
CA ILE A 167 -15.21 -3.94 14.87
C ILE A 167 -16.45 -3.87 13.96
N GLY A 168 -16.29 -3.60 12.67
CA GLY A 168 -17.38 -3.63 11.69
C GLY A 168 -18.06 -5.00 11.62
N GLY A 169 -17.26 -6.07 11.50
CA GLY A 169 -17.75 -7.45 11.51
C GLY A 169 -18.50 -7.81 12.79
N TYR A 170 -18.00 -7.36 13.94
CA TYR A 170 -18.68 -7.49 15.24
C TYR A 170 -20.03 -6.78 15.27
N ILE A 171 -20.09 -5.53 14.82
CA ILE A 171 -21.36 -4.76 14.83
C ILE A 171 -22.43 -5.50 14.01
N VAL A 172 -22.10 -5.96 12.82
CA VAL A 172 -23.07 -6.66 11.98
C VAL A 172 -23.35 -8.06 12.50
N GLY A 173 -22.33 -8.88 12.78
CA GLY A 173 -22.49 -10.27 13.18
C GLY A 173 -23.16 -10.43 14.53
N VAL A 174 -22.73 -9.68 15.53
CA VAL A 174 -23.22 -9.81 16.90
C VAL A 174 -24.43 -8.90 17.16
N ARG A 175 -24.31 -7.59 16.89
CA ARG A 175 -25.36 -6.63 17.28
C ARG A 175 -26.57 -6.61 16.37
N MET A 176 -26.40 -6.87 15.06
CA MET A 176 -27.51 -6.83 14.10
C MET A 176 -28.10 -8.23 13.85
N ILE A 177 -27.26 -9.26 13.70
CA ILE A 177 -27.69 -10.62 13.34
C ILE A 177 -27.95 -11.48 14.58
N GLY A 178 -27.23 -11.24 15.70
CA GLY A 178 -27.44 -11.95 16.96
C GLY A 178 -26.56 -13.18 17.16
N VAL A 179 -25.41 -13.25 16.50
CA VAL A 179 -24.38 -14.27 16.81
C VAL A 179 -23.91 -14.07 18.25
N ASP A 180 -23.68 -15.18 18.98
CA ASP A 180 -23.23 -15.11 20.36
C ASP A 180 -21.90 -14.33 20.49
N GLU A 181 -21.90 -13.31 21.34
CA GLU A 181 -20.75 -12.44 21.56
C GLU A 181 -19.55 -13.20 22.14
N GLY A 182 -19.83 -14.13 23.06
CA GLY A 182 -18.80 -14.97 23.68
C GLY A 182 -18.11 -15.86 22.64
N ALA A 183 -18.92 -16.49 21.75
CA ALA A 183 -18.40 -17.31 20.67
C ALA A 183 -17.58 -16.51 19.67
N PHE A 184 -18.04 -15.29 19.29
CA PHE A 184 -17.30 -14.41 18.36
C PHE A 184 -15.87 -14.14 18.82
N TRP A 185 -15.70 -13.70 20.08
CA TRP A 185 -14.38 -13.37 20.61
C TRP A 185 -13.54 -14.59 20.98
N SER A 186 -14.15 -15.64 21.58
CA SER A 186 -13.40 -16.84 21.99
C SER A 186 -12.87 -17.63 20.79
N GLN A 187 -13.65 -17.78 19.72
CA GLN A 187 -13.21 -18.43 18.48
C GLN A 187 -12.10 -17.63 17.80
N MET A 188 -12.18 -16.30 17.81
CA MET A 188 -11.14 -15.45 17.27
C MET A 188 -9.84 -15.57 18.08
N GLN A 189 -9.92 -15.51 19.43
CA GLN A 189 -8.74 -15.63 20.30
C GLN A 189 -8.09 -17.02 20.23
N GLY A 190 -8.91 -18.07 20.13
CA GLY A 190 -8.40 -19.43 20.03
C GLY A 190 -7.84 -19.82 18.67
N GLY A 191 -8.32 -19.19 17.60
CA GLY A 191 -7.98 -19.59 16.23
C GLY A 191 -7.01 -18.65 15.48
N VAL A 192 -6.74 -17.45 15.98
CA VAL A 192 -5.77 -16.52 15.38
C VAL A 192 -4.42 -16.68 16.07
N ASP A 193 -3.42 -17.12 15.30
CA ASP A 193 -2.03 -17.11 15.74
C ASP A 193 -1.42 -15.73 15.50
N VAL A 194 -1.23 -14.96 16.59
CA VAL A 194 -0.71 -13.60 16.53
C VAL A 194 0.65 -13.55 15.82
N VAL A 195 1.52 -14.53 16.06
CA VAL A 195 2.87 -14.53 15.45
C VAL A 195 2.81 -14.86 13.96
N LYS A 196 2.01 -15.84 13.56
CA LYS A 196 1.92 -16.23 12.15
C LYS A 196 1.00 -15.29 11.36
N ASP A 197 -0.21 -15.07 11.84
CA ASP A 197 -1.26 -14.40 11.05
C ASP A 197 -1.05 -12.89 10.99
N VAL A 198 -0.78 -12.27 12.14
CA VAL A 198 -0.57 -10.82 12.19
C VAL A 198 0.79 -10.44 11.59
N MET A 199 1.85 -11.22 11.87
CA MET A 199 3.18 -10.94 11.31
C MET A 199 3.21 -11.10 9.78
N ASN A 200 2.51 -12.10 9.23
CA ASN A 200 2.37 -12.26 7.80
C ASN A 200 1.67 -11.05 7.16
N GLY A 201 0.60 -10.55 7.77
CA GLY A 201 -0.08 -9.33 7.32
C GLY A 201 0.82 -8.09 7.40
N VAL A 202 1.59 -7.94 8.49
CA VAL A 202 2.57 -6.86 8.64
C VAL A 202 3.66 -6.95 7.58
N LEU A 203 4.22 -8.13 7.34
CA LEU A 203 5.26 -8.33 6.33
C LEU A 203 4.74 -7.99 4.92
N LYS A 204 3.53 -8.46 4.56
CA LYS A 204 2.88 -8.09 3.30
C LYS A 204 2.72 -6.58 3.19
N SER A 205 2.23 -5.91 4.23
CA SER A 205 2.01 -4.47 4.22
C SER A 205 3.31 -3.66 4.09
N VAL A 206 4.42 -4.12 4.67
CA VAL A 206 5.75 -3.51 4.46
C VAL A 206 6.19 -3.63 3.01
N VAL A 207 6.05 -4.83 2.41
CA VAL A 207 6.41 -5.06 1.00
C VAL A 207 5.54 -4.22 0.07
N PHE A 208 4.24 -4.14 0.33
CA PHE A 208 3.33 -3.29 -0.46
C PHE A 208 3.64 -1.81 -0.29
N GLY A 209 3.94 -1.36 0.93
CA GLY A 209 4.37 0.01 1.20
C GLY A 209 5.63 0.38 0.43
N PHE A 210 6.60 -0.53 0.41
CA PHE A 210 7.82 -0.39 -0.37
C PHE A 210 7.51 -0.25 -1.86
N ALA A 211 6.73 -1.17 -2.43
CA ALA A 211 6.41 -1.19 -3.85
C ALA A 211 5.60 0.05 -4.28
N VAL A 212 4.50 0.35 -3.59
CA VAL A 212 3.61 1.47 -3.93
C VAL A 212 4.34 2.81 -3.82
N THR A 213 5.05 3.02 -2.71
CA THR A 213 5.76 4.29 -2.51
C THR A 213 6.89 4.48 -3.52
N PHE A 214 7.64 3.42 -3.82
CA PHE A 214 8.69 3.49 -4.82
C PHE A 214 8.13 3.80 -6.22
N ILE A 215 7.05 3.12 -6.64
CA ILE A 215 6.39 3.36 -7.92
C ILE A 215 5.91 4.81 -8.01
N ALA A 216 5.28 5.33 -6.96
CA ALA A 216 4.78 6.70 -6.92
C ALA A 216 5.89 7.74 -7.08
N LEU A 217 6.98 7.59 -6.34
CA LEU A 217 8.12 8.49 -6.40
C LEU A 217 8.86 8.40 -7.74
N PHE A 218 8.99 7.19 -8.29
CA PHE A 218 9.60 6.97 -9.60
C PHE A 218 8.79 7.61 -10.73
N GLN A 219 7.48 7.40 -10.76
CA GLN A 219 6.60 7.99 -11.77
C GLN A 219 6.57 9.52 -11.68
N GLY A 220 6.60 10.08 -10.47
CA GLY A 220 6.69 11.53 -10.27
C GLY A 220 8.02 12.10 -10.75
N TYR A 221 9.14 11.43 -10.44
CA TYR A 221 10.48 11.87 -10.84
C TYR A 221 10.71 11.78 -12.36
N GLU A 222 10.19 10.74 -13.01
CA GLU A 222 10.27 10.52 -14.46
C GLU A 222 9.19 11.26 -15.25
N SER A 223 8.24 11.94 -14.59
CA SER A 223 7.16 12.66 -15.28
C SER A 223 7.72 13.76 -16.19
N GLN A 224 7.02 14.04 -17.28
CA GLN A 224 7.30 15.22 -18.08
C GLN A 224 6.97 16.49 -17.26
N PRO A 225 7.80 17.56 -17.35
CA PRO A 225 7.60 18.77 -16.54
C PRO A 225 6.47 19.66 -17.11
N THR A 226 5.28 19.06 -17.29
CA THR A 226 4.07 19.73 -17.78
C THR A 226 2.87 19.26 -16.94
N PRO A 227 1.82 20.07 -16.79
CA PRO A 227 0.60 19.68 -16.08
C PRO A 227 -0.01 18.37 -16.61
N GLU A 228 -0.01 18.19 -17.92
CA GLU A 228 -0.50 16.96 -18.58
C GLU A 228 0.40 15.76 -18.27
N GLY A 229 1.74 15.96 -18.23
CA GLY A 229 2.70 14.94 -17.88
C GLY A 229 2.51 14.46 -16.45
N VAL A 230 2.27 15.37 -15.51
CA VAL A 230 1.97 15.05 -14.09
C VAL A 230 0.65 14.29 -13.99
N SER A 231 -0.40 14.72 -14.67
CA SER A 231 -1.70 14.02 -14.70
C SER A 231 -1.59 12.60 -15.24
N ARG A 232 -0.83 12.39 -16.33
CA ARG A 232 -0.57 11.04 -16.85
C ARG A 232 0.25 10.19 -15.89
N ALA A 233 1.23 10.78 -15.21
CA ALA A 233 2.05 10.08 -14.23
C ALA A 233 1.22 9.60 -13.02
N THR A 234 0.29 10.43 -12.51
CA THR A 234 -0.59 10.03 -11.40
C THR A 234 -1.49 8.85 -11.78
N THR A 235 -2.08 8.88 -12.97
CA THR A 235 -2.89 7.76 -13.47
C THR A 235 -2.07 6.49 -13.62
N ARG A 236 -0.86 6.58 -14.19
CA ARG A 236 0.06 5.44 -14.32
C ARG A 236 0.48 4.88 -12.97
N THR A 237 0.70 5.74 -11.98
CA THR A 237 1.04 5.33 -10.62
C THR A 237 -0.01 4.41 -10.05
N VAL A 238 -1.29 4.79 -10.11
CA VAL A 238 -2.37 3.95 -9.57
C VAL A 238 -2.43 2.60 -10.28
N VAL A 239 -2.41 2.60 -11.62
CA VAL A 239 -2.52 1.37 -12.40
C VAL A 239 -1.35 0.43 -12.12
N ILE A 240 -0.12 0.93 -12.21
CA ILE A 240 1.08 0.10 -12.02
C ILE A 240 1.17 -0.38 -10.57
N ALA A 241 0.92 0.51 -9.59
CA ALA A 241 0.97 0.14 -8.19
C ALA A 241 -0.08 -0.91 -7.84
N SER A 242 -1.33 -0.76 -8.30
CA SER A 242 -2.40 -1.73 -8.04
C SER A 242 -2.11 -3.10 -8.65
N LEU A 243 -1.65 -3.15 -9.90
CA LEU A 243 -1.27 -4.42 -10.53
C LEU A 243 -0.07 -5.07 -9.81
N THR A 244 0.90 -4.27 -9.39
CA THR A 244 2.07 -4.76 -8.64
C THR A 244 1.66 -5.31 -7.28
N VAL A 245 0.78 -4.62 -6.55
CA VAL A 245 0.25 -5.10 -5.26
C VAL A 245 -0.45 -6.44 -5.43
N LEU A 246 -1.38 -6.56 -6.41
CA LEU A 246 -2.10 -7.82 -6.64
C LEU A 246 -1.16 -8.96 -7.06
N GLY A 247 -0.16 -8.68 -7.89
CA GLY A 247 0.84 -9.67 -8.28
C GLY A 247 1.73 -10.10 -7.10
N LEU A 248 2.19 -9.14 -6.29
CA LEU A 248 2.98 -9.42 -5.09
C LEU A 248 2.16 -10.16 -4.03
N ASP A 249 0.87 -9.83 -3.88
CA ASP A 249 0.00 -10.52 -2.95
C ASP A 249 -0.10 -12.00 -3.27
N PHE A 250 -0.38 -12.34 -4.53
CA PHE A 250 -0.40 -13.73 -4.97
C PHE A 250 0.93 -14.46 -4.68
N LEU A 251 2.06 -13.84 -5.00
CA LEU A 251 3.38 -14.44 -4.78
C LEU A 251 3.67 -14.61 -3.28
N LEU A 252 3.40 -13.60 -2.46
CA LEU A 252 3.63 -13.68 -1.02
C LEU A 252 2.71 -14.71 -0.36
N THR A 253 1.44 -14.74 -0.74
CA THR A 253 0.49 -15.75 -0.25
C THR A 253 0.98 -17.15 -0.60
N ALA A 254 1.39 -17.40 -1.85
CA ALA A 254 1.92 -18.70 -2.27
C ALA A 254 3.17 -19.13 -1.49
N LEU A 255 4.04 -18.16 -1.12
CA LEU A 255 5.26 -18.45 -0.36
C LEU A 255 5.01 -18.65 1.15
N MET A 256 3.98 -18.01 1.70
CA MET A 256 3.68 -18.02 3.15
C MET A 256 2.79 -19.20 3.57
N PHE A 257 2.05 -19.81 2.64
CA PHE A 257 1.17 -20.95 2.91
C PHE A 257 1.73 -22.30 2.44
N ASN A 258 3.01 -22.33 2.07
CA ASN A 258 3.75 -23.57 1.75
C ASN A 258 4.45 -24.15 2.96
#